data_45d8aa86831d7845d190414256e55da3
#
_entry.id   45d8aa86831d7845d190414256e55da3
#
_cell.length_a   1.000
_cell.length_b   1.000
_cell.length_c   1.000
_cell.angle_alpha   90.00
_cell.angle_beta   90.00
_cell.angle_gamma   90.00
#
_symmetry.space_group_name_H-M   'P 1'
#
loop_
_entity.id
_entity.type
_entity.pdbx_description
1 polymer ?
#
loop_
_entity_poly.entity_id
_entity_poly.type
_entity_poly.pdbx_seq_one_letter_code
_entity_poly.pdbx_strand_id
1 'polypeptide(L)'
;MSVPSVDEARARMLAWVEALPLETVPLAEALGRSLGEDIHALRDQPPYAGSAMDGWAMRSANTPGALRIVGESAAGAPFAGEIGAGEAVRIFTGAALPAGADAVVIQENATRRGDTVEVPAAPFGDYIRPAGCDFKGGERLLMRGMRLDPWRLSLAAAGGRGELKVAKRPRVSFLSTGEEIIDPGTTPEKFQIFDAGTVALVGLARQWGAEARRLKPVRDDVEATVAAVRDEACDLLVTVGGASVGDHDLVKPALRALGLKLAVESVNVRPGKPTWFGRLADGRRVLGLPGNPASSLVCAELFLWSILMAMQGAAPTPELVTARAGRAFPANGGREHWMRARLTPDAEGVMRAEAFADQDSSLVSVFASADALVRRPAGASPLAAGEAIEALPLPRA
;
A
#
# COMPACT_ATOMS: atom_id res chain seq x y z
N MET A 1 19.12 -20.84 22.81
CA MET A 1 19.12 -19.48 22.20
C MET A 1 17.97 -18.69 22.80
N SER A 2 18.14 -17.40 23.04
CA SER A 2 17.04 -16.53 23.50
C SER A 2 15.94 -16.43 22.43
N VAL A 3 14.69 -16.29 22.86
CA VAL A 3 13.56 -16.05 21.95
C VAL A 3 13.76 -14.69 21.28
N PRO A 4 13.75 -14.59 19.94
CA PRO A 4 14.02 -13.34 19.23
C PRO A 4 12.93 -12.29 19.47
N SER A 5 13.32 -11.01 19.46
CA SER A 5 12.40 -9.87 19.40
C SER A 5 11.59 -9.86 18.10
N VAL A 6 10.60 -8.98 17.99
CA VAL A 6 9.78 -8.84 16.76
C VAL A 6 10.67 -8.49 15.56
N ASP A 7 11.58 -7.53 15.71
CA ASP A 7 12.44 -7.07 14.63
C ASP A 7 13.49 -8.12 14.23
N GLU A 8 14.10 -8.81 15.21
CA GLU A 8 15.01 -9.93 14.94
C GLU A 8 14.30 -11.11 14.24
N ALA A 9 13.09 -11.44 14.68
CA ALA A 9 12.29 -12.50 14.07
C ALA A 9 11.94 -12.13 12.62
N ARG A 10 11.50 -10.89 12.37
CA ARG A 10 11.21 -10.37 11.03
C ARG A 10 12.45 -10.47 10.14
N ALA A 11 13.60 -10.02 10.61
CA ALA A 11 14.85 -10.09 9.85
C ALA A 11 15.23 -11.54 9.49
N ARG A 12 15.10 -12.49 10.43
CA ARG A 12 15.36 -13.92 10.18
C ARG A 12 14.38 -14.52 9.17
N MET A 13 13.10 -14.15 9.22
CA MET A 13 12.07 -14.57 8.26
C MET A 13 12.40 -14.04 6.87
N LEU A 14 12.67 -12.73 6.75
CA LEU A 14 12.96 -12.06 5.49
C LEU A 14 14.23 -12.57 4.82
N ALA A 15 15.23 -13.03 5.57
CA ALA A 15 16.44 -13.65 5.01
C ALA A 15 16.14 -14.93 4.19
N TRP A 16 14.95 -15.53 4.33
CA TRP A 16 14.52 -16.72 3.59
C TRP A 16 13.43 -16.40 2.56
N VAL A 17 13.14 -15.12 2.33
CA VAL A 17 12.13 -14.67 1.37
C VAL A 17 12.82 -13.97 0.20
N GLU A 18 12.60 -14.49 -0.98
CA GLU A 18 13.07 -13.91 -2.24
C GLU A 18 11.89 -13.26 -2.96
N ALA A 19 12.18 -12.18 -3.70
CA ALA A 19 11.18 -11.56 -4.56
C ALA A 19 10.75 -12.53 -5.68
N LEU A 20 9.46 -12.55 -5.96
CA LEU A 20 8.89 -13.36 -7.04
C LEU A 20 9.32 -12.81 -8.42
N PRO A 21 9.28 -13.65 -9.47
CA PRO A 21 9.53 -13.19 -10.83
C PRO A 21 8.63 -12.02 -11.24
N LEU A 22 9.10 -11.24 -12.21
CA LEU A 22 8.33 -10.14 -12.79
C LEU A 22 7.42 -10.66 -13.91
N GLU A 23 6.35 -9.92 -14.15
CA GLU A 23 5.45 -10.06 -15.28
C GLU A 23 5.07 -8.68 -15.83
N THR A 24 4.73 -8.62 -17.12
CA THR A 24 4.21 -7.39 -17.74
C THR A 24 2.69 -7.46 -17.74
N VAL A 25 2.05 -6.40 -17.26
CA VAL A 25 0.59 -6.29 -17.22
C VAL A 25 0.14 -4.97 -17.84
N PRO A 26 -1.04 -4.92 -18.45
CA PRO A 26 -1.66 -3.65 -18.85
C PRO A 26 -1.80 -2.71 -17.65
N LEU A 27 -1.69 -1.40 -17.91
CA LEU A 27 -1.79 -0.38 -16.87
C LEU A 27 -3.09 -0.51 -16.03
N ALA A 28 -4.20 -0.88 -16.67
CA ALA A 28 -5.49 -1.08 -16.00
C ALA A 28 -5.49 -2.23 -14.96
N GLU A 29 -4.57 -3.20 -15.08
CA GLU A 29 -4.44 -4.35 -14.17
C GLU A 29 -3.35 -4.16 -13.11
N ALA A 30 -2.65 -3.02 -13.16
CA ALA A 30 -1.48 -2.78 -12.31
C ALA A 30 -1.82 -2.21 -10.92
N LEU A 31 -3.09 -1.88 -10.63
CA LEU A 31 -3.50 -1.37 -9.32
C LEU A 31 -3.13 -2.34 -8.18
N GLY A 32 -2.48 -1.82 -7.14
CA GLY A 32 -2.05 -2.59 -5.98
C GLY A 32 -0.85 -3.52 -6.22
N ARG A 33 -0.25 -3.51 -7.41
CA ARG A 33 0.97 -4.25 -7.75
C ARG A 33 2.21 -3.45 -7.31
N SER A 34 3.32 -4.13 -7.17
CA SER A 34 4.62 -3.49 -6.90
C SER A 34 5.47 -3.43 -8.16
N LEU A 35 6.04 -2.26 -8.45
CA LEU A 35 6.87 -2.04 -9.64
C LEU A 35 8.13 -2.90 -9.62
N GLY A 36 8.41 -3.55 -10.74
CA GLY A 36 9.63 -4.35 -10.95
C GLY A 36 10.82 -3.56 -11.46
N GLU A 37 10.60 -2.36 -11.98
CA GLU A 37 11.60 -1.46 -12.54
C GLU A 37 11.23 0.01 -12.31
N ASP A 38 12.19 0.91 -12.46
CA ASP A 38 11.95 2.35 -12.44
C ASP A 38 11.13 2.78 -13.67
N ILE A 39 10.22 3.72 -13.50
CA ILE A 39 9.43 4.29 -14.59
C ILE A 39 9.98 5.67 -14.92
N HIS A 40 10.38 5.85 -16.19
CA HIS A 40 10.83 7.12 -16.73
C HIS A 40 9.82 7.66 -17.74
N ALA A 41 9.66 8.99 -17.78
CA ALA A 41 8.81 9.67 -18.74
C ALA A 41 9.31 9.44 -20.17
N LEU A 42 8.40 9.16 -21.11
CA LEU A 42 8.77 9.00 -22.53
C LEU A 42 8.93 10.33 -23.26
N ARG A 43 8.35 11.41 -22.73
CA ARG A 43 8.41 12.78 -23.27
C ARG A 43 8.12 13.82 -22.17
N ASP A 44 8.31 15.07 -22.49
CA ASP A 44 7.90 16.19 -21.64
C ASP A 44 6.39 16.21 -21.41
N GLN A 45 5.99 16.68 -20.23
CA GLN A 45 4.59 16.90 -19.87
C GLN A 45 4.42 18.33 -19.32
N PRO A 46 3.63 19.20 -19.97
CA PRO A 46 3.09 19.04 -21.32
C PRO A 46 4.21 19.04 -22.38
N PRO A 47 3.97 18.49 -23.60
CA PRO A 47 5.00 18.39 -24.64
C PRO A 47 5.31 19.70 -25.38
N TYR A 48 4.54 20.75 -25.10
CA TYR A 48 4.67 22.09 -25.68
C TYR A 48 4.28 23.16 -24.66
N ALA A 49 4.70 24.39 -24.89
CA ALA A 49 4.20 25.53 -24.12
C ALA A 49 2.72 25.74 -24.47
N GLY A 50 1.87 25.86 -23.45
CA GLY A 50 0.42 25.96 -23.62
C GLY A 50 -0.21 27.05 -22.76
N SER A 51 -1.43 27.46 -23.10
CA SER A 51 -2.17 28.41 -22.30
C SER A 51 -2.66 27.80 -20.99
N ALA A 52 -2.51 28.52 -19.90
CA ALA A 52 -3.09 28.19 -18.61
C ALA A 52 -4.57 28.58 -18.49
N MET A 53 -5.05 29.47 -19.34
CA MET A 53 -6.39 30.11 -19.29
C MET A 53 -7.01 30.27 -20.69
N ASP A 54 -8.29 30.42 -20.73
CA ASP A 54 -8.99 30.86 -21.95
C ASP A 54 -8.76 32.33 -22.16
N GLY A 55 -8.34 32.72 -23.36
CA GLY A 55 -8.02 34.12 -23.61
C GLY A 55 -7.48 34.40 -25.01
N TRP A 56 -6.48 35.25 -25.06
CA TRP A 56 -5.85 35.74 -26.28
C TRP A 56 -4.35 35.64 -26.16
N ALA A 57 -3.73 34.95 -27.08
CA ALA A 57 -2.27 34.83 -27.16
C ALA A 57 -1.72 35.95 -28.07
N MET A 58 -0.65 36.60 -27.64
CA MET A 58 -0.05 37.72 -28.35
C MET A 58 1.42 37.90 -27.96
N ARG A 59 2.08 38.91 -28.56
CA ARG A 59 3.36 39.42 -28.10
C ARG A 59 3.13 40.42 -26.96
N SER A 60 3.72 40.24 -25.81
CA SER A 60 3.65 41.17 -24.67
C SER A 60 4.05 42.60 -25.03
N ALA A 61 5.05 42.76 -25.92
CA ALA A 61 5.52 44.03 -26.42
C ALA A 61 4.46 44.84 -27.21
N ASN A 62 3.35 44.21 -27.62
CA ASN A 62 2.24 44.89 -28.32
C ASN A 62 1.07 45.26 -27.38
N THR A 63 1.27 45.14 -26.07
CA THR A 63 0.26 45.44 -25.04
C THR A 63 0.68 46.67 -24.21
N PRO A 64 -0.27 47.47 -23.70
CA PRO A 64 -1.70 47.43 -23.95
C PRO A 64 -2.08 47.94 -25.36
N GLY A 65 -3.22 47.49 -25.90
CA GLY A 65 -3.70 47.98 -27.17
C GLY A 65 -4.77 47.13 -27.84
N ALA A 66 -5.19 47.58 -29.04
CA ALA A 66 -6.10 46.83 -29.90
C ALA A 66 -5.30 45.99 -30.89
N LEU A 67 -5.52 44.68 -30.87
CA LEU A 67 -4.81 43.69 -31.70
C LEU A 67 -5.78 43.04 -32.70
N ARG A 68 -5.31 42.77 -33.92
CA ARG A 68 -6.08 42.07 -34.96
C ARG A 68 -6.15 40.59 -34.66
N ILE A 69 -7.34 40.02 -34.68
CA ILE A 69 -7.54 38.58 -34.48
C ILE A 69 -7.23 37.85 -35.79
N VAL A 70 -6.22 36.95 -35.75
CA VAL A 70 -5.74 36.22 -36.95
C VAL A 70 -6.09 34.74 -36.96
N GLY A 71 -6.67 34.22 -35.87
CA GLY A 71 -7.07 32.82 -35.80
C GLY A 71 -7.40 32.36 -34.41
N GLU A 72 -7.41 31.04 -34.27
CA GLU A 72 -7.75 30.32 -33.04
C GLU A 72 -6.79 29.15 -32.81
N SER A 73 -6.41 28.91 -31.55
CA SER A 73 -5.66 27.74 -31.08
C SER A 73 -6.47 27.01 -30.02
N ALA A 74 -6.89 25.79 -30.32
CA ALA A 74 -7.64 24.92 -29.42
C ALA A 74 -6.84 23.69 -29.06
N ALA A 75 -7.24 22.98 -27.98
CA ALA A 75 -6.65 21.72 -27.61
C ALA A 75 -6.83 20.68 -28.73
N GLY A 76 -5.71 20.11 -29.20
CA GLY A 76 -5.71 19.19 -30.35
C GLY A 76 -5.80 19.85 -31.74
N ALA A 77 -6.01 21.18 -31.80
CA ALA A 77 -6.07 21.93 -33.05
C ALA A 77 -5.29 23.28 -32.90
N PRO A 78 -3.95 23.22 -32.85
CA PRO A 78 -3.11 24.38 -32.65
C PRO A 78 -3.19 25.33 -33.85
N PHE A 79 -3.03 26.65 -33.61
CA PHE A 79 -2.86 27.63 -34.67
C PHE A 79 -1.57 27.35 -35.46
N ALA A 80 -1.71 27.16 -36.76
CA ALA A 80 -0.60 26.77 -37.63
C ALA A 80 0.32 27.92 -38.08
N GLY A 81 -0.04 29.17 -37.75
CA GLY A 81 0.70 30.38 -38.18
C GLY A 81 1.63 30.91 -37.10
N GLU A 82 2.34 32.00 -37.44
CA GLU A 82 3.11 32.83 -36.50
C GLU A 82 2.38 34.15 -36.25
N ILE A 83 2.38 34.57 -34.98
CA ILE A 83 1.75 35.86 -34.59
C ILE A 83 2.73 37.00 -34.90
N GLY A 84 2.30 37.92 -35.76
CA GLY A 84 2.99 39.15 -36.10
C GLY A 84 2.81 40.27 -35.06
N ALA A 85 3.43 41.43 -35.34
CA ALA A 85 3.19 42.64 -34.55
C ALA A 85 1.75 43.11 -34.71
N GLY A 86 1.06 43.50 -33.63
CA GLY A 86 -0.32 43.95 -33.60
C GLY A 86 -1.37 42.86 -33.85
N GLU A 87 -1.01 41.59 -33.70
CA GLU A 87 -1.90 40.46 -33.89
C GLU A 87 -2.11 39.69 -32.60
N ALA A 88 -3.28 39.02 -32.52
CA ALA A 88 -3.64 38.10 -31.44
C ALA A 88 -4.36 36.85 -32.00
N VAL A 89 -4.20 35.73 -31.31
CA VAL A 89 -4.90 34.48 -31.59
C VAL A 89 -5.80 34.15 -30.40
N ARG A 90 -7.07 33.80 -30.66
CA ARG A 90 -7.96 33.23 -29.65
C ARG A 90 -7.34 31.94 -29.17
N ILE A 91 -7.17 31.78 -27.85
CA ILE A 91 -6.55 30.57 -27.28
C ILE A 91 -7.40 30.03 -26.13
N PHE A 92 -7.43 28.70 -25.99
CA PHE A 92 -8.13 27.98 -24.92
C PHE A 92 -7.14 27.28 -24.00
N THR A 93 -7.58 27.05 -22.78
CA THR A 93 -6.80 26.33 -21.75
C THR A 93 -6.27 25.01 -22.29
N GLY A 94 -4.98 24.77 -22.15
CA GLY A 94 -4.29 23.57 -22.64
C GLY A 94 -3.95 23.57 -24.14
N ALA A 95 -4.40 24.57 -24.90
CA ALA A 95 -4.00 24.73 -26.31
C ALA A 95 -2.52 25.13 -26.41
N ALA A 96 -1.86 24.67 -27.48
CA ALA A 96 -0.48 25.06 -27.76
C ALA A 96 -0.37 26.56 -28.02
N LEU A 97 0.64 27.17 -27.40
CA LEU A 97 0.96 28.57 -27.63
C LEU A 97 1.39 28.79 -29.09
N PRO A 98 0.77 29.68 -29.85
CA PRO A 98 1.18 29.97 -31.21
C PRO A 98 2.63 30.50 -31.30
N ALA A 99 3.35 30.18 -32.37
CA ALA A 99 4.66 30.73 -32.63
C ALA A 99 4.60 32.27 -32.64
N GLY A 100 5.59 32.92 -32.02
CA GLY A 100 5.64 34.36 -31.87
C GLY A 100 4.87 34.97 -30.70
N ALA A 101 3.97 34.19 -30.03
CA ALA A 101 3.33 34.64 -28.79
C ALA A 101 4.27 34.41 -27.60
N ASP A 102 4.22 35.32 -26.63
CA ASP A 102 4.96 35.26 -25.38
C ASP A 102 4.15 35.69 -24.15
N ALA A 103 2.84 35.96 -24.32
CA ALA A 103 1.88 36.22 -23.26
C ALA A 103 0.46 35.81 -23.65
N VAL A 104 -0.37 35.55 -22.65
CA VAL A 104 -1.81 35.34 -22.79
C VAL A 104 -2.54 36.32 -21.89
N VAL A 105 -3.56 37.00 -22.42
CA VAL A 105 -4.52 37.79 -21.65
C VAL A 105 -5.78 36.97 -21.50
N ILE A 106 -6.27 36.81 -20.26
CA ILE A 106 -7.53 36.11 -20.00
C ILE A 106 -8.73 36.82 -20.64
N GLN A 107 -9.70 36.05 -21.08
CA GLN A 107 -10.85 36.58 -21.81
C GLN A 107 -11.65 37.63 -21.02
N GLU A 108 -11.69 37.51 -19.69
CA GLU A 108 -12.38 38.40 -18.76
C GLU A 108 -11.78 39.82 -18.74
N ASN A 109 -10.49 39.92 -19.08
CA ASN A 109 -9.74 41.19 -19.09
C ASN A 109 -9.61 41.79 -20.50
N ALA A 110 -10.19 41.16 -21.51
CA ALA A 110 -10.14 41.59 -22.91
C ALA A 110 -11.51 41.94 -23.46
N THR A 111 -11.56 42.87 -24.37
CA THR A 111 -12.83 43.28 -25.04
C THR A 111 -12.72 43.04 -26.55
N ARG A 112 -13.44 42.03 -27.07
CA ARG A 112 -13.50 41.75 -28.51
C ARG A 112 -14.47 42.76 -29.21
N ARG A 113 -14.00 43.32 -30.31
CA ARG A 113 -14.81 44.20 -31.18
C ARG A 113 -14.63 43.76 -32.64
N GLY A 114 -15.53 42.88 -33.11
CA GLY A 114 -15.41 42.31 -34.46
C GLY A 114 -14.13 41.49 -34.64
N ASP A 115 -13.24 41.92 -35.54
CA ASP A 115 -11.97 41.27 -35.85
C ASP A 115 -10.78 41.81 -35.03
N THR A 116 -11.05 42.60 -33.99
CA THR A 116 -10.01 43.09 -33.07
C THR A 116 -10.35 42.75 -31.63
N VAL A 117 -9.30 42.66 -30.79
CA VAL A 117 -9.42 42.54 -29.34
C VAL A 117 -8.61 43.63 -28.67
N GLU A 118 -9.22 44.33 -27.74
CA GLU A 118 -8.58 45.33 -26.88
C GLU A 118 -8.09 44.61 -25.59
N VAL A 119 -6.82 44.75 -25.27
CA VAL A 119 -6.17 44.05 -24.17
C VAL A 119 -5.39 45.01 -23.26
N PRO A 120 -5.36 44.77 -21.93
CA PRO A 120 -4.49 45.49 -21.01
C PRO A 120 -3.04 45.12 -21.23
N ALA A 121 -2.12 45.76 -20.49
CA ALA A 121 -0.71 45.36 -20.43
C ALA A 121 -0.57 43.92 -19.93
N ALA A 122 0.18 43.10 -20.63
CA ALA A 122 0.46 41.73 -20.30
C ALA A 122 1.98 41.51 -20.14
N PRO A 123 2.46 41.07 -18.96
CA PRO A 123 3.86 40.69 -18.78
C PRO A 123 4.28 39.55 -19.68
N PHE A 124 5.56 39.47 -20.01
CA PHE A 124 6.15 38.29 -20.66
C PHE A 124 5.94 37.03 -19.81
N GLY A 125 5.48 35.93 -20.42
CA GLY A 125 5.23 34.67 -19.78
C GLY A 125 3.89 34.56 -19.04
N ASP A 126 3.06 35.63 -19.05
CA ASP A 126 1.80 35.63 -18.32
C ASP A 126 0.84 34.56 -18.85
N TYR A 127 0.26 33.77 -17.95
CA TYR A 127 -0.63 32.63 -18.21
C TYR A 127 -0.11 31.59 -19.21
N ILE A 128 1.20 31.43 -19.33
CA ILE A 128 1.85 30.39 -20.14
C ILE A 128 2.36 29.27 -19.23
N ARG A 129 1.98 28.03 -19.53
CA ARG A 129 2.58 26.82 -18.97
C ARG A 129 3.74 26.39 -19.88
N PRO A 130 5.00 26.40 -19.40
CA PRO A 130 6.13 25.93 -20.20
C PRO A 130 6.02 24.44 -20.57
N ALA A 131 6.63 24.05 -21.68
CA ALA A 131 6.84 22.63 -21.97
C ALA A 131 7.64 21.97 -20.83
N GLY A 132 7.22 20.76 -20.42
CA GLY A 132 7.89 20.02 -19.37
C GLY A 132 7.77 20.63 -17.96
N CYS A 133 6.76 21.47 -17.70
CA CYS A 133 6.59 22.09 -16.38
C CYS A 133 6.10 21.10 -15.30
N ASP A 134 5.54 19.96 -15.66
CA ASP A 134 5.20 18.87 -14.74
C ASP A 134 6.39 17.93 -14.59
N PHE A 135 6.88 17.37 -15.70
CA PHE A 135 8.10 16.57 -15.78
C PHE A 135 8.69 16.56 -17.19
N LYS A 136 9.97 16.23 -17.30
CA LYS A 136 10.70 16.17 -18.56
C LYS A 136 10.87 14.75 -19.06
N GLY A 137 11.01 14.60 -20.37
CA GLY A 137 11.36 13.32 -21.00
C GLY A 137 12.65 12.74 -20.42
N GLY A 138 12.62 11.44 -20.10
CA GLY A 138 13.72 10.74 -19.42
C GLY A 138 13.74 10.89 -17.89
N GLU A 139 12.96 11.78 -17.31
CA GLU A 139 12.86 11.94 -15.85
C GLU A 139 12.28 10.68 -15.19
N ARG A 140 12.87 10.27 -14.05
CA ARG A 140 12.35 9.15 -13.27
C ARG A 140 11.14 9.57 -12.47
N LEU A 141 9.97 9.02 -12.84
CA LEU A 141 8.68 9.32 -12.22
C LEU A 141 8.36 8.42 -11.02
N LEU A 142 8.66 7.12 -11.13
CA LEU A 142 8.39 6.13 -10.08
C LEU A 142 9.58 5.20 -9.93
N MET A 143 9.78 4.69 -8.72
CA MET A 143 10.89 3.78 -8.40
C MET A 143 10.42 2.33 -8.31
N ARG A 144 11.30 1.41 -8.65
CA ARG A 144 11.14 -0.02 -8.37
C ARG A 144 10.75 -0.26 -6.91
N GLY A 145 9.87 -1.21 -6.69
CA GLY A 145 9.37 -1.58 -5.37
C GLY A 145 8.20 -0.72 -4.85
N MET A 146 7.91 0.41 -5.50
CA MET A 146 6.71 1.19 -5.15
C MET A 146 5.44 0.41 -5.46
N ARG A 147 4.48 0.44 -4.53
CA ARG A 147 3.13 -0.07 -4.79
C ARG A 147 2.33 0.96 -5.56
N LEU A 148 1.59 0.49 -6.56
CA LEU A 148 0.80 1.32 -7.45
C LEU A 148 -0.59 1.58 -6.85
N ASP A 149 -0.80 2.82 -6.46
CA ASP A 149 -2.10 3.41 -6.15
C ASP A 149 -2.67 4.14 -7.38
N PRO A 150 -3.91 4.66 -7.35
CA PRO A 150 -4.48 5.36 -8.49
C PRO A 150 -3.66 6.58 -8.96
N TRP A 151 -3.00 7.28 -8.04
CA TRP A 151 -2.20 8.47 -8.35
C TRP A 151 -0.93 8.10 -9.10
N ARG A 152 -0.24 7.04 -8.66
CA ARG A 152 0.94 6.50 -9.35
C ARG A 152 0.61 5.91 -10.71
N LEU A 153 -0.57 5.29 -10.85
CA LEU A 153 -1.05 4.84 -12.17
C LEU A 153 -1.29 6.03 -13.11
N SER A 154 -1.91 7.11 -12.62
CA SER A 154 -2.10 8.33 -13.40
C SER A 154 -0.76 8.91 -13.85
N LEU A 155 0.25 8.96 -12.97
CA LEU A 155 1.57 9.44 -13.30
C LEU A 155 2.28 8.55 -14.35
N ALA A 156 2.17 7.23 -14.21
CA ALA A 156 2.71 6.29 -15.21
C ALA A 156 2.04 6.48 -16.59
N ALA A 157 0.71 6.67 -16.61
CA ALA A 157 -0.05 6.97 -17.83
C ALA A 157 0.39 8.28 -18.47
N ALA A 158 0.51 9.37 -17.68
CA ALA A 158 0.99 10.66 -18.16
C ALA A 158 2.43 10.57 -18.69
N GLY A 159 3.26 9.70 -18.09
CA GLY A 159 4.60 9.36 -18.57
C GLY A 159 4.63 8.51 -19.85
N GLY A 160 3.46 8.14 -20.41
CA GLY A 160 3.32 7.42 -21.68
C GLY A 160 3.34 5.89 -21.56
N ARG A 161 3.18 5.32 -20.35
CA ARG A 161 3.23 3.87 -20.14
C ARG A 161 1.84 3.25 -20.30
N GLY A 162 1.69 2.33 -21.24
CA GLY A 162 0.47 1.51 -21.41
C GLY A 162 0.54 0.17 -20.69
N GLU A 163 1.74 -0.29 -20.39
CA GLU A 163 2.04 -1.55 -19.69
C GLU A 163 3.15 -1.31 -18.67
N LEU A 164 3.14 -2.11 -17.60
CA LEU A 164 4.13 -2.01 -16.53
C LEU A 164 4.69 -3.40 -16.18
N LYS A 165 6.01 -3.47 -15.91
CA LYS A 165 6.63 -4.62 -15.25
C LYS A 165 6.38 -4.56 -13.76
N VAL A 166 5.75 -5.59 -13.23
CA VAL A 166 5.38 -5.69 -11.81
C VAL A 166 5.78 -7.06 -11.27
N ALA A 167 5.95 -7.18 -9.96
CA ALA A 167 6.15 -8.48 -9.34
C ALA A 167 4.90 -9.35 -9.47
N LYS A 168 5.05 -10.65 -9.70
CA LYS A 168 3.93 -11.61 -9.64
C LYS A 168 3.25 -11.56 -8.27
N ARG A 169 1.93 -11.81 -8.24
CA ARG A 169 1.18 -11.92 -7.00
C ARG A 169 1.61 -13.16 -6.21
N PRO A 170 1.97 -13.06 -4.92
CA PRO A 170 2.21 -14.23 -4.10
C PRO A 170 0.96 -15.11 -4.00
N ARG A 171 1.08 -16.41 -4.26
CA ARG A 171 0.00 -17.38 -4.02
C ARG A 171 0.10 -17.87 -2.59
N VAL A 172 -0.94 -17.58 -1.79
CA VAL A 172 -0.98 -17.88 -0.36
C VAL A 172 -2.13 -18.81 -0.04
N SER A 173 -1.83 -19.94 0.59
CA SER A 173 -2.84 -20.88 1.06
C SER A 173 -2.88 -20.88 2.58
N PHE A 174 -4.11 -20.75 3.12
CA PHE A 174 -4.35 -20.72 4.57
C PHE A 174 -4.99 -22.02 5.01
N LEU A 175 -4.38 -22.69 5.98
CA LEU A 175 -4.83 -23.93 6.58
C LEU A 175 -5.11 -23.72 8.07
N SER A 176 -6.36 -23.87 8.49
CA SER A 176 -6.71 -23.99 9.90
C SER A 176 -6.68 -25.44 10.36
N THR A 177 -6.24 -25.65 11.61
CA THR A 177 -6.25 -26.95 12.26
C THR A 177 -6.99 -26.86 13.58
N GLY A 178 -7.70 -27.93 13.94
CA GLY A 178 -8.49 -28.04 15.15
C GLY A 178 -9.78 -28.80 14.89
N GLU A 179 -10.13 -29.75 15.75
CA GLU A 179 -11.41 -30.50 15.63
C GLU A 179 -12.64 -29.64 15.90
N GLU A 180 -12.44 -28.55 16.65
CA GLU A 180 -13.47 -27.57 16.98
C GLU A 180 -13.76 -26.59 15.83
N ILE A 181 -12.87 -26.50 14.82
CA ILE A 181 -12.95 -25.47 13.77
C ILE A 181 -13.84 -25.93 12.61
N ILE A 182 -14.86 -25.15 12.30
CA ILE A 182 -15.76 -25.39 11.17
C ILE A 182 -15.91 -24.16 10.27
N ASP A 183 -16.38 -24.40 9.05
CA ASP A 183 -16.62 -23.30 8.10
C ASP A 183 -17.83 -22.45 8.53
N PRO A 184 -17.73 -21.10 8.40
CA PRO A 184 -18.87 -20.21 8.58
C PRO A 184 -20.01 -20.57 7.63
N GLY A 185 -21.26 -20.51 8.14
CA GLY A 185 -22.47 -20.86 7.39
C GLY A 185 -22.89 -22.33 7.56
N THR A 186 -22.11 -23.18 8.22
CA THR A 186 -22.49 -24.53 8.60
C THR A 186 -23.19 -24.53 9.97
N THR A 187 -23.96 -25.60 10.29
CA THR A 187 -24.59 -25.74 11.61
C THR A 187 -23.55 -26.31 12.59
N PRO A 188 -23.17 -25.56 13.66
CA PRO A 188 -22.16 -26.02 14.61
C PRO A 188 -22.71 -27.07 15.57
N GLU A 189 -21.88 -28.03 15.94
CA GLU A 189 -22.09 -28.87 17.10
C GLU A 189 -21.75 -28.09 18.40
N LYS A 190 -22.07 -28.69 19.55
CA LYS A 190 -22.02 -28.00 20.86
C LYS A 190 -20.66 -27.35 21.20
N PHE A 191 -19.55 -27.93 20.72
CA PHE A 191 -18.18 -27.48 21.04
C PHE A 191 -17.42 -26.94 19.81
N GLN A 192 -18.12 -26.74 18.69
CA GLN A 192 -17.51 -26.20 17.49
C GLN A 192 -17.60 -24.68 17.43
N ILE A 193 -16.58 -24.05 16.82
CA ILE A 193 -16.50 -22.62 16.59
C ILE A 193 -16.23 -22.34 15.12
N PHE A 194 -16.68 -21.19 14.63
CA PHE A 194 -16.45 -20.81 13.24
C PHE A 194 -15.02 -20.30 13.01
N ASP A 195 -14.43 -20.71 11.90
CA ASP A 195 -13.13 -20.21 11.45
C ASP A 195 -13.19 -18.74 11.02
N ALA A 196 -13.17 -17.84 11.99
CA ALA A 196 -13.12 -16.40 11.75
C ALA A 196 -11.70 -15.92 11.38
N GLY A 197 -10.65 -16.60 11.85
CA GLY A 197 -9.26 -16.22 11.67
C GLY A 197 -8.82 -16.26 10.22
N THR A 198 -8.98 -17.41 9.55
CA THR A 198 -8.52 -17.55 8.16
C THR A 198 -9.35 -16.72 7.18
N VAL A 199 -10.63 -16.45 7.46
CA VAL A 199 -11.45 -15.52 6.65
C VAL A 199 -10.83 -14.14 6.62
N ALA A 200 -10.47 -13.60 7.79
CA ALA A 200 -9.84 -12.28 7.89
C ALA A 200 -8.44 -12.27 7.25
N LEU A 201 -7.62 -13.31 7.50
CA LEU A 201 -6.27 -13.44 6.96
C LEU A 201 -6.25 -13.48 5.43
N VAL A 202 -7.18 -14.19 4.80
CA VAL A 202 -7.34 -14.19 3.33
C VAL A 202 -7.71 -12.79 2.82
N GLY A 203 -8.61 -12.09 3.51
CA GLY A 203 -8.98 -10.70 3.20
C GLY A 203 -7.75 -9.78 3.24
N LEU A 204 -6.98 -9.82 4.32
CA LEU A 204 -5.74 -9.05 4.48
C LEU A 204 -4.71 -9.38 3.40
N ALA A 205 -4.45 -10.67 3.15
CA ALA A 205 -3.48 -11.07 2.14
C ALA A 205 -3.85 -10.56 0.74
N ARG A 206 -5.13 -10.59 0.37
CA ARG A 206 -5.65 -10.03 -0.89
C ARG A 206 -5.49 -8.51 -0.94
N GLN A 207 -5.80 -7.80 0.13
CA GLN A 207 -5.59 -6.37 0.24
C GLN A 207 -4.10 -5.99 0.10
N TRP A 208 -3.21 -6.86 0.57
CA TRP A 208 -1.76 -6.72 0.43
C TRP A 208 -1.20 -7.21 -0.91
N GLY A 209 -2.06 -7.58 -1.86
CA GLY A 209 -1.70 -7.88 -3.24
C GLY A 209 -1.46 -9.36 -3.54
N ALA A 210 -1.75 -10.27 -2.62
CA ALA A 210 -1.61 -11.71 -2.85
C ALA A 210 -2.86 -12.33 -3.51
N GLU A 211 -2.66 -13.46 -4.19
CA GLU A 211 -3.70 -14.42 -4.53
C GLU A 211 -3.84 -15.38 -3.34
N ALA A 212 -4.89 -15.19 -2.56
CA ALA A 212 -5.07 -15.91 -1.30
C ALA A 212 -6.33 -16.79 -1.31
N ARG A 213 -6.19 -18.01 -0.77
CA ARG A 213 -7.30 -18.95 -0.61
C ARG A 213 -7.28 -19.66 0.73
N ARG A 214 -8.44 -20.08 1.19
CA ARG A 214 -8.59 -20.98 2.34
C ARG A 214 -8.56 -22.42 1.85
N LEU A 215 -7.85 -23.26 2.55
CA LEU A 215 -8.00 -24.71 2.48
C LEU A 215 -9.12 -25.15 3.43
N LYS A 216 -9.65 -26.34 3.22
CA LYS A 216 -10.58 -26.93 4.19
C LYS A 216 -9.87 -27.15 5.52
N PRO A 217 -10.50 -26.81 6.66
CA PRO A 217 -9.94 -27.13 7.97
C PRO A 217 -9.61 -28.61 8.08
N VAL A 218 -8.49 -28.92 8.72
CA VAL A 218 -8.10 -30.32 8.98
C VAL A 218 -8.12 -30.59 10.48
N ARG A 219 -8.38 -31.84 10.84
CA ARG A 219 -8.26 -32.30 12.22
C ARG A 219 -6.80 -32.21 12.69
N ASP A 220 -6.60 -32.20 13.99
CA ASP A 220 -5.27 -32.31 14.59
C ASP A 220 -4.72 -33.72 14.38
N ASP A 221 -4.33 -34.01 13.14
CA ASP A 221 -3.81 -35.27 12.66
C ASP A 221 -2.66 -35.06 11.69
N VAL A 222 -1.58 -35.80 11.85
CA VAL A 222 -0.36 -35.67 11.04
C VAL A 222 -0.61 -36.04 9.58
N GLU A 223 -1.29 -37.15 9.33
CA GLU A 223 -1.51 -37.65 7.95
C GLU A 223 -2.47 -36.74 7.19
N ALA A 224 -3.54 -36.28 7.86
CA ALA A 224 -4.50 -35.33 7.30
C ALA A 224 -3.80 -33.99 6.93
N THR A 225 -2.94 -33.49 7.82
CA THR A 225 -2.18 -32.25 7.56
C THR A 225 -1.20 -32.43 6.41
N VAL A 226 -0.46 -33.55 6.36
CA VAL A 226 0.45 -33.87 5.25
C VAL A 226 -0.32 -33.98 3.94
N ALA A 227 -1.46 -34.67 3.91
CA ALA A 227 -2.28 -34.84 2.72
C ALA A 227 -2.80 -33.48 2.19
N ALA A 228 -3.25 -32.58 3.08
CA ALA A 228 -3.74 -31.27 2.73
C ALA A 228 -2.65 -30.33 2.13
N VAL A 229 -1.38 -30.54 2.54
CA VAL A 229 -0.27 -29.65 2.17
C VAL A 229 0.59 -30.20 1.03
N ARG A 230 0.70 -31.50 0.88
CA ARG A 230 1.68 -32.15 -0.01
C ARG A 230 1.63 -31.59 -1.44
N ASP A 231 0.45 -31.56 -2.04
CA ASP A 231 0.25 -31.17 -3.46
C ASP A 231 -0.27 -29.73 -3.59
N GLU A 232 -0.27 -28.96 -2.49
CA GLU A 232 -0.77 -27.58 -2.49
C GLU A 232 0.17 -26.66 -3.23
N ALA A 233 -0.30 -26.07 -4.33
CA ALA A 233 0.48 -25.17 -5.19
C ALA A 233 0.40 -23.72 -4.65
N CYS A 234 1.30 -23.36 -3.74
CA CYS A 234 1.42 -22.01 -3.19
C CYS A 234 2.90 -21.59 -3.06
N ASP A 235 3.13 -20.29 -2.95
CA ASP A 235 4.45 -19.71 -2.69
C ASP A 235 4.68 -19.54 -1.17
N LEU A 236 3.57 -19.40 -0.42
CA LEU A 236 3.54 -19.32 1.03
C LEU A 236 2.34 -20.11 1.58
N LEU A 237 2.59 -21.05 2.46
CA LEU A 237 1.58 -21.70 3.29
C LEU A 237 1.48 -20.95 4.63
N VAL A 238 0.27 -20.61 5.05
CA VAL A 238 0.01 -20.07 6.39
C VAL A 238 -0.85 -21.05 7.16
N THR A 239 -0.34 -21.56 8.28
CA THR A 239 -1.11 -22.43 9.19
C THR A 239 -1.64 -21.62 10.37
N VAL A 240 -2.88 -21.85 10.76
CA VAL A 240 -3.54 -21.21 11.89
C VAL A 240 -4.02 -22.27 12.86
N GLY A 241 -3.49 -22.25 14.08
CA GLY A 241 -3.64 -23.33 15.04
C GLY A 241 -2.43 -24.28 15.02
N GLY A 242 -2.40 -25.25 15.93
CA GLY A 242 -1.30 -26.19 16.06
C GLY A 242 0.07 -25.54 16.30
N ALA A 243 0.12 -24.30 16.78
CA ALA A 243 1.37 -23.54 17.00
C ALA A 243 1.80 -23.54 18.49
N SER A 244 1.09 -24.29 19.36
CA SER A 244 1.41 -24.37 20.78
C SER A 244 2.56 -25.35 21.04
N VAL A 245 3.19 -25.21 22.18
CA VAL A 245 4.25 -26.17 22.68
C VAL A 245 3.66 -27.39 23.39
N GLY A 246 2.34 -27.61 23.31
CA GLY A 246 1.67 -28.76 23.95
C GLY A 246 1.68 -30.02 23.08
N ASP A 247 1.28 -31.14 23.70
CA ASP A 247 1.23 -32.48 23.07
C ASP A 247 0.29 -32.57 21.84
N HIS A 248 -0.55 -31.53 21.61
CA HIS A 248 -1.47 -31.40 20.48
C HIS A 248 -0.92 -30.57 19.32
N ASP A 249 0.34 -30.08 19.34
CA ASP A 249 0.94 -29.40 18.20
C ASP A 249 1.42 -30.41 17.15
N LEU A 250 0.50 -30.87 16.31
CA LEU A 250 0.79 -31.85 15.26
C LEU A 250 1.17 -31.22 13.92
N VAL A 251 1.03 -29.89 13.75
CA VAL A 251 1.35 -29.20 12.49
C VAL A 251 2.84 -29.24 12.19
N LYS A 252 3.70 -28.89 13.15
CA LYS A 252 5.16 -28.93 12.94
C LYS A 252 5.68 -30.35 12.69
N PRO A 253 5.25 -31.39 13.44
CA PRO A 253 5.58 -32.79 13.12
C PRO A 253 5.16 -33.20 11.71
N ALA A 254 3.94 -32.87 11.28
CA ALA A 254 3.44 -33.13 9.93
C ALA A 254 4.30 -32.46 8.85
N LEU A 255 4.63 -31.21 9.03
CA LEU A 255 5.45 -30.46 8.08
C LEU A 255 6.93 -30.90 8.10
N ARG A 256 7.43 -31.43 9.23
CA ARG A 256 8.76 -32.08 9.29
C ARG A 256 8.84 -33.30 8.37
N ALA A 257 7.75 -34.05 8.22
CA ALA A 257 7.68 -35.14 7.24
C ALA A 257 7.81 -34.63 5.78
N LEU A 258 7.49 -33.36 5.53
CA LEU A 258 7.71 -32.69 4.26
C LEU A 258 9.03 -31.87 4.22
N GLY A 259 9.93 -32.12 5.18
CA GLY A 259 11.26 -31.50 5.23
C GLY A 259 11.30 -30.09 5.78
N LEU A 260 10.36 -29.69 6.64
CA LEU A 260 10.35 -28.37 7.27
C LEU A 260 11.66 -28.09 8.01
N LYS A 261 12.30 -26.98 7.64
CA LYS A 261 13.40 -26.34 8.38
C LYS A 261 12.92 -25.03 8.95
N LEU A 262 13.19 -24.75 10.22
CA LEU A 262 12.75 -23.53 10.91
C LEU A 262 13.84 -22.46 10.89
N ALA A 263 13.47 -21.23 10.54
CA ALA A 263 14.27 -20.02 10.72
C ALA A 263 13.91 -19.30 12.04
N VAL A 264 12.64 -19.40 12.45
CA VAL A 264 12.11 -18.83 13.70
C VAL A 264 11.20 -19.87 14.34
N GLU A 265 11.43 -20.21 15.59
CA GLU A 265 10.62 -21.19 16.35
C GLU A 265 9.52 -20.54 17.19
N SER A 266 9.77 -19.33 17.68
CA SER A 266 8.84 -18.52 18.45
C SER A 266 9.32 -17.06 18.48
N VAL A 267 8.46 -16.13 18.90
CA VAL A 267 8.76 -14.70 18.93
C VAL A 267 8.46 -14.10 20.30
N ASN A 268 9.28 -13.17 20.77
CA ASN A 268 9.08 -12.48 22.06
C ASN A 268 8.04 -11.38 21.97
N VAL A 269 6.81 -11.74 21.59
CA VAL A 269 5.67 -10.83 21.36
C VAL A 269 4.44 -11.21 22.19
N ARG A 270 3.58 -10.27 22.45
CA ARG A 270 2.26 -10.44 23.06
C ARG A 270 1.23 -9.57 22.28
N PRO A 271 0.11 -10.22 21.81
CA PRO A 271 -0.10 -11.65 21.69
C PRO A 271 0.75 -12.26 20.57
N GLY A 272 0.88 -13.59 20.52
CA GLY A 272 1.47 -14.23 19.35
C GLY A 272 2.83 -14.94 19.57
N LYS A 273 3.27 -15.16 20.84
CA LYS A 273 4.53 -15.85 21.14
C LYS A 273 4.78 -17.12 20.30
N PRO A 274 3.80 -18.03 20.06
CA PRO A 274 4.04 -19.27 19.33
C PRO A 274 4.17 -19.12 17.80
N THR A 275 4.19 -17.90 17.27
CA THR A 275 4.44 -17.66 15.84
C THR A 275 5.80 -18.23 15.43
N TRP A 276 5.83 -18.96 14.32
CA TRP A 276 7.05 -19.57 13.79
C TRP A 276 7.12 -19.43 12.26
N PHE A 277 8.30 -19.56 11.69
CA PHE A 277 8.51 -19.49 10.25
C PHE A 277 9.57 -20.48 9.79
N GLY A 278 9.35 -21.07 8.60
CA GLY A 278 10.27 -22.04 8.01
C GLY A 278 10.09 -22.22 6.52
N ARG A 279 10.75 -23.25 5.98
CA ARG A 279 10.69 -23.63 4.56
C ARG A 279 10.64 -25.14 4.45
N LEU A 280 9.79 -25.66 3.55
CA LEU A 280 9.71 -27.07 3.19
C LEU A 280 10.86 -27.49 2.25
N ALA A 281 11.05 -28.78 2.04
CA ALA A 281 12.09 -29.32 1.18
C ALA A 281 11.93 -28.86 -0.29
N ASP A 282 10.70 -28.63 -0.75
CA ASP A 282 10.37 -28.14 -2.10
C ASP A 282 10.53 -26.62 -2.28
N GLY A 283 10.95 -25.92 -1.24
CA GLY A 283 11.18 -24.47 -1.27
C GLY A 283 9.99 -23.61 -0.84
N ARG A 284 8.78 -24.17 -0.67
CA ARG A 284 7.62 -23.42 -0.16
C ARG A 284 7.91 -22.89 1.24
N ARG A 285 7.57 -21.61 1.46
CA ARG A 285 7.67 -20.97 2.78
C ARG A 285 6.45 -21.32 3.61
N VAL A 286 6.64 -21.41 4.92
CA VAL A 286 5.54 -21.68 5.86
C VAL A 286 5.60 -20.68 7.00
N LEU A 287 4.49 -20.03 7.27
CA LEU A 287 4.27 -19.18 8.44
C LEU A 287 3.23 -19.83 9.34
N GLY A 288 3.61 -20.19 10.56
CA GLY A 288 2.69 -20.71 11.57
C GLY A 288 2.20 -19.60 12.47
N LEU A 289 0.90 -19.39 12.51
CA LEU A 289 0.22 -18.40 13.32
C LEU A 289 -0.55 -19.05 14.48
N PRO A 290 -0.70 -18.37 15.62
CA PRO A 290 -1.52 -18.85 16.72
C PRO A 290 -2.97 -19.12 16.32
N GLY A 291 -3.64 -20.08 16.95
CA GLY A 291 -5.06 -20.38 16.71
C GLY A 291 -6.00 -19.28 17.19
N ASN A 292 -5.67 -18.55 18.27
CA ASN A 292 -6.48 -17.44 18.76
C ASN A 292 -6.58 -16.32 17.71
N PRO A 293 -7.78 -15.91 17.27
CA PRO A 293 -7.97 -15.00 16.14
C PRO A 293 -7.24 -13.67 16.28
N ALA A 294 -7.34 -12.99 17.44
CA ALA A 294 -6.65 -11.74 17.60
C ALA A 294 -5.13 -11.87 17.63
N SER A 295 -4.59 -13.01 18.09
CA SER A 295 -3.15 -13.29 18.02
C SER A 295 -2.69 -13.49 16.59
N SER A 296 -3.44 -14.27 15.79
CA SER A 296 -3.09 -14.51 14.39
C SER A 296 -3.15 -13.23 13.57
N LEU A 297 -4.15 -12.37 13.79
CA LEU A 297 -4.28 -11.08 13.09
C LEU A 297 -3.17 -10.10 13.46
N VAL A 298 -2.81 -9.97 14.74
CA VAL A 298 -1.65 -9.15 15.16
C VAL A 298 -0.37 -9.65 14.48
N CYS A 299 -0.13 -10.97 14.52
CA CYS A 299 1.07 -11.54 13.90
C CYS A 299 1.05 -11.46 12.37
N ALA A 300 -0.12 -11.42 11.75
CA ALA A 300 -0.24 -11.17 10.31
C ALA A 300 0.22 -9.75 9.94
N GLU A 301 -0.21 -8.73 10.69
CA GLU A 301 0.25 -7.35 10.49
C GLU A 301 1.77 -7.21 10.70
N LEU A 302 2.33 -7.91 11.69
CA LEU A 302 3.75 -7.83 12.02
C LEU A 302 4.66 -8.62 11.08
N PHE A 303 4.21 -9.78 10.56
CA PHE A 303 5.06 -10.73 9.85
C PHE A 303 4.53 -11.10 8.46
N LEU A 304 3.27 -11.48 8.32
CA LEU A 304 2.71 -11.87 7.02
C LEU A 304 2.76 -10.70 6.02
N TRP A 305 2.39 -9.50 6.47
CA TRP A 305 2.52 -8.29 5.65
C TRP A 305 3.96 -8.10 5.15
N SER A 306 4.94 -8.18 6.04
CA SER A 306 6.36 -8.02 5.69
C SER A 306 6.84 -9.08 4.69
N ILE A 307 6.44 -10.34 4.89
CA ILE A 307 6.76 -11.45 3.97
C ILE A 307 6.16 -11.17 2.59
N LEU A 308 4.89 -10.78 2.52
CA LEU A 308 4.22 -10.50 1.25
C LEU A 308 4.81 -9.29 0.52
N MET A 309 5.22 -8.25 1.25
CA MET A 309 5.92 -7.10 0.66
C MET A 309 7.27 -7.52 0.08
N ALA A 310 8.06 -8.28 0.82
CA ALA A 310 9.34 -8.80 0.33
C ALA A 310 9.19 -9.69 -0.91
N MET A 311 8.18 -10.59 -0.93
CA MET A 311 7.88 -11.42 -2.10
C MET A 311 7.50 -10.59 -3.34
N GLN A 312 6.95 -9.39 -3.14
CA GLN A 312 6.60 -8.46 -4.22
C GLN A 312 7.72 -7.44 -4.51
N GLY A 313 8.90 -7.58 -3.89
CA GLY A 313 10.03 -6.65 -4.09
C GLY A 313 9.79 -5.24 -3.54
N ALA A 314 8.77 -5.07 -2.68
CA ALA A 314 8.46 -3.82 -1.99
C ALA A 314 9.16 -3.73 -0.63
N ALA A 315 9.19 -2.55 -0.03
CA ALA A 315 9.76 -2.34 1.30
C ALA A 315 9.00 -3.17 2.36
N PRO A 316 9.67 -4.08 3.10
CA PRO A 316 9.01 -5.04 3.98
C PRO A 316 8.89 -4.58 5.43
N THR A 317 9.22 -3.32 5.74
CA THR A 317 9.14 -2.77 7.10
C THR A 317 7.88 -1.93 7.25
N PRO A 318 6.97 -2.30 8.18
CA PRO A 318 5.78 -1.50 8.44
C PRO A 318 6.14 -0.11 8.96
N GLU A 319 5.43 0.91 8.51
CA GLU A 319 5.59 2.28 8.99
C GLU A 319 4.79 2.49 10.27
N LEU A 320 5.46 2.93 11.33
CA LEU A 320 4.84 3.32 12.58
C LEU A 320 4.59 4.83 12.59
N VAL A 321 3.47 5.21 13.18
CA VAL A 321 3.15 6.62 13.45
C VAL A 321 3.35 6.92 14.94
N THR A 322 3.75 8.15 15.23
CA THR A 322 3.77 8.65 16.61
C THR A 322 2.41 9.24 16.94
N ALA A 323 1.82 8.77 18.03
CA ALA A 323 0.58 9.29 18.59
C ALA A 323 0.78 9.70 20.03
N ARG A 324 -0.19 10.36 20.65
CA ARG A 324 -0.23 10.59 22.11
C ARG A 324 -0.97 9.44 22.78
N ALA A 325 -0.45 8.97 23.90
CA ALA A 325 -1.13 7.96 24.73
C ALA A 325 -2.47 8.53 25.26
N GLY A 326 -3.59 7.89 24.92
CA GLY A 326 -4.92 8.32 25.37
C GLY A 326 -5.15 8.11 26.85
N ARG A 327 -4.40 7.19 27.47
CA ARG A 327 -4.38 6.90 28.90
C ARG A 327 -2.98 6.51 29.36
N ALA A 328 -2.75 6.46 30.66
CA ALA A 328 -1.51 5.93 31.20
C ALA A 328 -1.39 4.41 30.95
N PHE A 329 -0.17 3.96 30.71
CA PHE A 329 0.18 2.55 30.59
C PHE A 329 1.13 2.15 31.73
N PRO A 330 0.91 1.00 32.38
CA PRO A 330 1.85 0.47 33.35
C PRO A 330 3.17 0.05 32.69
N ALA A 331 4.16 -0.27 33.48
CA ALA A 331 5.38 -0.93 33.01
C ALA A 331 5.02 -2.19 32.20
N ASN A 332 5.70 -2.38 31.08
CA ASN A 332 5.49 -3.58 30.27
C ASN A 332 6.38 -4.71 30.77
N GLY A 333 5.88 -5.95 30.65
CA GLY A 333 6.64 -7.16 30.98
C GLY A 333 7.73 -7.47 29.94
N GLY A 334 8.34 -8.65 30.06
CA GLY A 334 9.47 -9.08 29.22
C GLY A 334 9.16 -9.38 27.76
N ARG A 335 7.92 -9.20 27.29
CA ARG A 335 7.52 -9.38 25.89
C ARG A 335 7.05 -8.06 25.27
N GLU A 336 7.43 -7.79 24.05
CA GLU A 336 6.87 -6.67 23.27
C GLU A 336 5.37 -6.86 23.12
N HIS A 337 4.59 -5.83 23.50
CA HIS A 337 3.12 -5.89 23.51
C HIS A 337 2.53 -5.00 22.43
N TRP A 338 1.73 -5.58 21.54
CA TRP A 338 0.98 -4.90 20.50
C TRP A 338 -0.51 -4.89 20.87
N MET A 339 -0.97 -3.76 21.34
CA MET A 339 -2.33 -3.60 21.85
C MET A 339 -3.25 -3.00 20.79
N ARG A 340 -4.43 -3.59 20.62
CA ARG A 340 -5.47 -3.03 19.77
C ARG A 340 -5.95 -1.71 20.34
N ALA A 341 -6.04 -0.68 19.49
CA ALA A 341 -6.34 0.68 19.88
C ALA A 341 -7.21 1.40 18.85
N ARG A 342 -7.86 2.47 19.28
CA ARG A 342 -8.42 3.49 18.40
C ARG A 342 -7.43 4.63 18.23
N LEU A 343 -7.43 5.21 17.01
CA LEU A 343 -6.73 6.46 16.72
C LEU A 343 -7.77 7.55 16.48
N THR A 344 -7.77 8.57 17.31
CA THR A 344 -8.67 9.72 17.17
C THR A 344 -7.88 11.02 17.27
N PRO A 345 -8.15 12.04 16.44
CA PRO A 345 -7.56 13.35 16.63
C PRO A 345 -8.10 13.98 17.93
N ASP A 346 -7.23 14.66 18.69
CA ASP A 346 -7.64 15.53 19.79
C ASP A 346 -8.10 16.91 19.27
N ALA A 347 -8.40 17.83 20.18
CA ALA A 347 -8.86 19.18 19.82
C ALA A 347 -7.81 20.00 19.05
N GLU A 348 -6.54 19.68 19.20
CA GLU A 348 -5.41 20.28 18.49
C GLU A 348 -5.07 19.54 17.19
N GLY A 349 -5.82 18.49 16.82
CA GLY A 349 -5.59 17.68 15.64
C GLY A 349 -4.46 16.63 15.79
N VAL A 350 -3.92 16.44 16.98
CA VAL A 350 -2.89 15.44 17.24
C VAL A 350 -3.53 14.07 17.46
N MET A 351 -3.02 13.04 16.78
CA MET A 351 -3.54 11.69 16.94
C MET A 351 -3.32 11.14 18.34
N ARG A 352 -4.39 10.69 18.98
CA ARG A 352 -4.38 9.96 20.25
C ARG A 352 -4.64 8.49 20.03
N ALA A 353 -3.81 7.66 20.64
CA ALA A 353 -3.96 6.21 20.62
C ALA A 353 -4.58 5.73 21.93
N GLU A 354 -5.81 5.23 21.87
CA GLU A 354 -6.55 4.73 23.00
C GLU A 354 -6.68 3.21 22.93
N ALA A 355 -5.86 2.51 23.69
CA ALA A 355 -5.91 1.05 23.75
C ALA A 355 -7.20 0.59 24.40
N PHE A 356 -7.87 -0.41 23.80
CA PHE A 356 -9.05 -1.06 24.39
C PHE A 356 -8.71 -1.63 25.77
N ALA A 357 -9.68 -1.63 26.67
CA ALA A 357 -9.51 -2.14 28.02
C ALA A 357 -9.22 -3.66 28.02
N ASP A 358 -9.95 -4.39 27.17
CA ASP A 358 -9.75 -5.81 27.02
C ASP A 358 -8.83 -6.12 25.82
N GLN A 359 -7.77 -6.85 26.10
CA GLN A 359 -6.76 -7.27 25.14
C GLN A 359 -6.72 -8.80 25.03
N ASP A 360 -7.79 -9.51 25.41
CA ASP A 360 -7.84 -10.95 25.29
C ASP A 360 -7.68 -11.39 23.83
N SER A 361 -6.91 -12.42 23.61
CA SER A 361 -6.52 -12.88 22.27
C SER A 361 -7.63 -13.60 21.50
N SER A 362 -8.75 -13.92 22.14
CA SER A 362 -9.93 -14.51 21.50
C SER A 362 -10.90 -13.48 20.93
N LEU A 363 -10.79 -12.20 21.32
CA LEU A 363 -11.76 -11.15 20.99
C LEU A 363 -11.62 -10.60 19.57
N VAL A 364 -12.43 -11.10 18.66
CA VAL A 364 -12.50 -10.61 17.27
C VAL A 364 -13.22 -9.26 17.19
N SER A 365 -14.24 -9.03 18.02
CA SER A 365 -15.03 -7.77 18.05
C SER A 365 -14.15 -6.55 18.38
N VAL A 366 -13.18 -6.70 19.28
CA VAL A 366 -12.21 -5.65 19.60
C VAL A 366 -11.34 -5.33 18.38
N PHE A 367 -10.92 -6.35 17.64
CA PHE A 367 -10.11 -6.14 16.45
C PHE A 367 -10.89 -5.41 15.34
N ALA A 368 -12.16 -5.79 15.14
CA ALA A 368 -13.04 -5.14 14.16
C ALA A 368 -13.26 -3.64 14.46
N SER A 369 -13.05 -3.21 15.71
CA SER A 369 -13.18 -1.82 16.16
C SER A 369 -11.84 -1.08 16.26
N ALA A 370 -10.71 -1.76 16.05
CA ALA A 370 -9.39 -1.17 16.18
C ALA A 370 -8.94 -0.44 14.91
N ASP A 371 -8.29 0.71 15.05
CA ASP A 371 -7.69 1.49 13.97
C ASP A 371 -6.16 1.34 13.94
N ALA A 372 -5.58 0.83 15.02
CA ALA A 372 -4.14 0.65 15.15
C ALA A 372 -3.76 -0.43 16.17
N LEU A 373 -2.50 -0.84 16.07
CA LEU A 373 -1.81 -1.61 17.12
C LEU A 373 -0.81 -0.69 17.82
N VAL A 374 -1.02 -0.41 19.09
CA VAL A 374 -0.08 0.37 19.92
C VAL A 374 1.06 -0.52 20.37
N ARG A 375 2.29 -0.06 20.15
CA ARG A 375 3.52 -0.76 20.51
C ARG A 375 3.98 -0.40 21.92
N ARG A 376 4.20 -1.39 22.75
CA ARG A 376 4.90 -1.27 24.04
C ARG A 376 6.12 -2.20 24.02
N PRO A 377 7.34 -1.68 23.89
CA PRO A 377 8.56 -2.49 23.89
C PRO A 377 8.68 -3.38 25.13
N ALA A 378 9.40 -4.48 25.03
CA ALA A 378 9.69 -5.35 26.16
C ALA A 378 10.43 -4.58 27.26
N GLY A 379 9.97 -4.70 28.51
CA GLY A 379 10.54 -3.99 29.66
C GLY A 379 10.33 -2.47 29.68
N ALA A 380 9.47 -1.94 28.81
CA ALA A 380 9.21 -0.48 28.77
C ALA A 380 8.67 0.05 30.11
N SER A 381 9.21 1.20 30.55
CA SER A 381 8.76 1.91 31.75
C SER A 381 7.30 2.33 31.66
N PRO A 382 6.62 2.65 32.77
CA PRO A 382 5.31 3.28 32.74
C PRO A 382 5.30 4.49 31.80
N LEU A 383 4.16 4.75 31.15
CA LEU A 383 3.96 5.87 30.25
C LEU A 383 2.73 6.64 30.73
N ALA A 384 2.86 7.96 30.89
CA ALA A 384 1.73 8.82 31.29
C ALA A 384 0.79 9.08 30.10
N ALA A 385 -0.46 9.44 30.40
CA ALA A 385 -1.39 9.95 29.39
C ALA A 385 -0.81 11.22 28.75
N GLY A 386 -0.93 11.35 27.44
CA GLY A 386 -0.39 12.47 26.67
C GLY A 386 1.06 12.31 26.20
N GLU A 387 1.84 11.37 26.74
CA GLU A 387 3.18 11.08 26.26
C GLU A 387 3.17 10.39 24.87
N ALA A 388 4.29 10.50 24.15
CA ALA A 388 4.44 9.92 22.83
C ALA A 388 4.44 8.38 22.88
N ILE A 389 3.71 7.76 21.96
CA ILE A 389 3.63 6.32 21.81
C ILE A 389 3.61 5.93 20.33
N GLU A 390 4.28 4.84 20.00
CA GLU A 390 4.27 4.30 18.63
C GLU A 390 3.01 3.46 18.39
N ALA A 391 2.46 3.60 17.20
CA ALA A 391 1.33 2.81 16.75
C ALA A 391 1.51 2.38 15.28
N LEU A 392 1.13 1.16 14.96
CA LEU A 392 0.97 0.65 13.60
C LEU A 392 -0.47 0.89 13.18
N PRO A 393 -0.74 1.80 12.21
CA PRO A 393 -2.08 1.97 11.67
C PRO A 393 -2.56 0.70 11.00
N LEU A 394 -3.81 0.32 11.24
CA LEU A 394 -4.47 -0.77 10.53
C LEU A 394 -5.22 -0.16 9.32
N PRO A 395 -4.90 -0.59 8.09
CA PRO A 395 -5.58 -0.05 6.91
C PRO A 395 -7.06 -0.45 6.96
N ARG A 396 -7.94 0.56 6.98
CA ARG A 396 -9.36 0.42 6.73
C ARG A 396 -9.64 0.82 5.29
N ALA A 397 -10.50 0.06 4.61
CA ALA A 397 -10.96 0.39 3.25
C ALA A 397 -11.80 1.68 3.25
#